data_6ca61f6a3fdb957b4b93ce95d14e7f6a
#
_entry.id   6ca61f6a3fdb957b4b93ce95d14e7f6a
#
_cell.length_a   1.000
_cell.length_b   1.000
_cell.length_c   1.000
_cell.angle_alpha   90.00
_cell.angle_beta   90.00
_cell.angle_gamma   90.00
#
_symmetry.space_group_name_H-M   'P 1'
#
loop_
_entity.id
_entity.type
_entity.pdbx_description
1 polymer ?
#
loop_
_entity_poly.entity_id
_entity_poly.type
_entity_poly.pdbx_seq_one_letter_code
_entity_poly.pdbx_strand_id
1 'polypeptide(L)'
;VAAEQLALADWRLDPHENEDGFRHAASTYFGVHDAIYELKAQLWADADKQPIEDASIDWPVEISPYRTIATIRLPRQEAYGPERVRYFDEVMTFRPAHSLAAHRPLGSVMRARLQVYKALSDFRHRENGIAAANPARIEDVPA
;
A
#
# COMPACT_ATOMS: atom_id res chain seq x y z
N VAL A 1 -1.71 7.97 -12.20
CA VAL A 1 -2.72 7.35 -13.09
C VAL A 1 -4.10 7.42 -12.44
N ALA A 2 -4.26 6.98 -11.18
CA ALA A 2 -5.57 7.01 -10.53
C ALA A 2 -6.13 8.45 -10.35
N ALA A 3 -5.28 9.40 -9.99
CA ALA A 3 -5.71 10.81 -9.84
C ALA A 3 -6.16 11.44 -11.16
N GLU A 4 -5.48 11.13 -12.25
CA GLU A 4 -5.81 11.63 -13.58
C GLU A 4 -7.09 10.95 -14.12
N GLN A 5 -7.26 9.66 -13.87
CA GLN A 5 -8.47 8.92 -14.24
C GLN A 5 -9.68 9.31 -13.37
N LEU A 6 -9.47 9.59 -12.09
CA LEU A 6 -10.50 10.14 -11.21
C LEU A 6 -10.90 11.56 -11.62
N ALA A 7 -9.93 12.40 -12.05
CA ALA A 7 -10.20 13.72 -12.59
C ALA A 7 -11.02 13.69 -13.88
N LEU A 8 -10.81 12.68 -14.74
CA LEU A 8 -11.58 12.47 -15.97
C LEU A 8 -13.04 12.00 -15.71
N ALA A 9 -13.34 11.53 -14.50
CA ALA A 9 -14.67 11.06 -14.12
C ALA A 9 -15.57 12.18 -13.54
N ASP A 10 -15.21 13.44 -13.71
CA ASP A 10 -15.95 14.63 -13.25
C ASP A 10 -16.25 14.66 -11.73
N TRP A 11 -15.35 14.02 -10.92
CA TRP A 11 -15.47 13.97 -9.49
C TRP A 11 -14.95 15.27 -8.86
N ARG A 12 -15.86 16.09 -8.37
CA ARG A 12 -15.51 17.21 -7.49
C ARG A 12 -15.24 16.67 -6.09
N LEU A 13 -13.97 16.39 -5.84
CA LEU A 13 -13.51 15.95 -4.53
C LEU A 13 -13.22 17.18 -3.67
N ASP A 14 -14.23 17.72 -3.01
CA ASP A 14 -14.05 18.71 -1.96
C ASP A 14 -14.04 18.02 -0.59
N PRO A 15 -12.87 17.90 0.06
CA PRO A 15 -12.77 17.26 1.37
C PRO A 15 -13.49 18.05 2.48
N HIS A 16 -13.82 19.32 2.26
CA HIS A 16 -14.58 20.13 3.20
C HIS A 16 -16.10 19.89 3.11
N GLU A 17 -16.58 19.51 1.93
CA GLU A 17 -17.98 19.16 1.71
C GLU A 17 -18.29 17.69 1.99
N ASN A 18 -17.28 16.80 1.84
CA ASN A 18 -17.45 15.37 2.03
C ASN A 18 -16.17 14.72 2.56
N GLU A 19 -16.15 14.44 3.87
CA GLU A 19 -15.02 13.78 4.53
C GLU A 19 -14.69 12.40 3.94
N ASP A 20 -15.69 11.68 3.42
CA ASP A 20 -15.54 10.37 2.79
C ASP A 20 -15.43 10.43 1.26
N GLY A 21 -15.30 11.61 0.67
CA GLY A 21 -15.33 11.83 -0.77
C GLY A 21 -14.31 10.97 -1.53
N PHE A 22 -13.07 10.89 -1.06
CA PHE A 22 -12.03 10.07 -1.70
C PHE A 22 -12.33 8.57 -1.63
N ARG A 23 -12.82 8.07 -0.49
CA ARG A 23 -13.22 6.67 -0.33
C ARG A 23 -14.37 6.33 -1.27
N HIS A 24 -15.37 7.19 -1.34
CA HIS A 24 -16.52 6.99 -2.21
C HIS A 24 -16.13 7.01 -3.69
N ALA A 25 -15.29 7.97 -4.10
CA ALA A 25 -14.76 8.04 -5.46
C ALA A 25 -13.96 6.79 -5.83
N ALA A 26 -13.06 6.33 -4.97
CA ALA A 26 -12.26 5.15 -5.21
C ALA A 26 -13.13 3.88 -5.31
N SER A 27 -14.08 3.68 -4.39
CA SER A 27 -14.96 2.51 -4.42
C SER A 27 -15.84 2.48 -5.67
N THR A 28 -16.37 3.63 -6.07
CA THR A 28 -17.16 3.73 -7.30
C THR A 28 -16.31 3.47 -8.53
N TYR A 29 -15.11 4.06 -8.61
CA TYR A 29 -14.20 3.84 -9.74
C TYR A 29 -13.89 2.35 -9.93
N PHE A 30 -13.42 1.66 -8.88
CA PHE A 30 -13.08 0.24 -8.96
C PHE A 30 -14.30 -0.67 -9.13
N GLY A 31 -15.50 -0.20 -8.80
CA GLY A 31 -16.76 -0.90 -9.07
C GLY A 31 -17.12 -0.97 -10.55
N VAL A 32 -16.59 -0.08 -11.39
CA VAL A 32 -16.94 0.02 -12.82
C VAL A 32 -15.75 -0.09 -13.78
N HIS A 33 -14.51 0.11 -13.30
CA HIS A 33 -13.30 0.12 -14.12
C HIS A 33 -12.22 -0.86 -13.62
N ASP A 34 -11.46 -1.42 -14.57
CA ASP A 34 -10.18 -2.03 -14.29
C ASP A 34 -9.14 -0.92 -14.07
N ALA A 35 -8.13 -1.18 -13.23
CA ALA A 35 -6.98 -0.30 -13.09
C ALA A 35 -5.67 -1.06 -13.33
N ILE A 36 -4.73 -0.39 -13.98
CA ILE A 36 -3.39 -0.92 -14.25
C ILE A 36 -2.36 0.03 -13.67
N TYR A 37 -1.47 -0.51 -12.84
CA TYR A 37 -0.36 0.23 -12.24
C TYR A 37 0.97 -0.39 -12.63
N GLU A 38 1.97 0.45 -12.80
CA GLU A 38 3.36 0.00 -12.91
C GLU A 38 4.06 0.17 -11.56
N LEU A 39 4.62 -0.90 -11.04
CA LEU A 39 5.55 -0.83 -9.93
C LEU A 39 6.95 -0.53 -10.51
N LYS A 40 7.49 0.63 -10.14
CA LYS A 40 8.82 1.06 -10.57
C LYS A 40 9.78 1.06 -9.39
N ALA A 41 11.03 0.70 -9.66
CA ALA A 41 12.11 0.73 -8.68
C ALA A 41 13.33 1.45 -9.24
N GLN A 42 14.04 2.14 -8.35
CA GLN A 42 15.41 2.55 -8.57
C GLN A 42 16.35 1.48 -8.00
N LEU A 43 17.41 1.15 -8.73
CA LEU A 43 18.41 0.19 -8.26
C LEU A 43 19.55 0.94 -7.59
N TRP A 44 20.04 0.42 -6.48
CA TRP A 44 21.20 0.97 -5.82
C TRP A 44 22.45 0.74 -6.67
N ALA A 45 23.24 1.81 -6.91
CA ALA A 45 24.41 1.79 -7.76
C ALA A 45 25.60 2.57 -7.16
N ASP A 46 25.35 3.56 -6.31
CA ASP A 46 26.35 4.48 -5.79
C ASP A 46 26.14 4.73 -4.29
N ALA A 47 27.09 4.34 -3.47
CA ALA A 47 26.97 4.44 -2.01
C ALA A 47 26.93 5.88 -1.49
N ASP A 48 27.66 6.78 -2.13
CA ASP A 48 27.77 8.17 -1.69
C ASP A 48 26.54 9.00 -2.08
N LYS A 49 25.92 8.67 -3.19
CA LYS A 49 24.77 9.41 -3.75
C LYS A 49 23.43 8.75 -3.47
N GLN A 50 23.43 7.51 -3.03
CA GLN A 50 22.25 6.72 -2.73
C GLN A 50 22.36 6.11 -1.32
N PRO A 51 22.41 6.93 -0.26
CA PRO A 51 22.51 6.41 1.11
C PRO A 51 21.26 5.60 1.46
N ILE A 52 21.45 4.40 1.99
CA ILE A 52 20.35 3.52 2.44
C ILE A 52 19.87 3.94 3.85
N GLU A 53 20.77 4.48 4.65
CA GLU A 53 20.49 4.83 6.04
C GLU A 53 19.88 6.21 6.23
N ASP A 54 19.96 7.08 5.22
CA ASP A 54 19.41 8.43 5.24
C ASP A 54 18.25 8.54 4.24
N ALA A 55 17.03 8.46 4.75
CA ALA A 55 15.81 8.55 3.94
C ALA A 55 15.42 9.98 3.56
N SER A 56 16.17 11.00 3.98
CA SER A 56 15.96 12.40 3.58
C SER A 56 16.61 12.76 2.25
N ILE A 57 17.47 11.88 1.73
CA ILE A 57 18.20 12.08 0.49
C ILE A 57 17.46 11.40 -0.66
N ASP A 58 17.02 12.18 -1.63
CA ASP A 58 16.45 11.65 -2.87
C ASP A 58 17.57 11.05 -3.76
N TRP A 59 17.32 9.86 -4.25
CA TRP A 59 18.27 9.22 -5.16
C TRP A 59 18.19 9.85 -6.56
N PRO A 60 19.33 10.32 -7.12
CA PRO A 60 19.34 10.96 -8.42
C PRO A 60 18.88 10.02 -9.54
N VAL A 61 17.90 10.47 -10.34
CA VAL A 61 17.32 9.71 -11.44
C VAL A 61 18.36 9.44 -12.55
N GLU A 62 19.33 10.34 -12.71
CA GLU A 62 20.41 10.23 -13.67
C GLU A 62 21.35 9.06 -13.36
N ILE A 63 21.50 8.73 -12.06
CA ILE A 63 22.34 7.60 -11.61
C ILE A 63 21.55 6.30 -11.60
N SER A 64 20.30 6.38 -11.15
CA SER A 64 19.41 5.25 -11.03
C SER A 64 18.02 5.59 -11.56
N PRO A 65 17.80 5.47 -12.87
CA PRO A 65 16.48 5.71 -13.46
C PRO A 65 15.47 4.69 -12.99
N TYR A 66 14.20 5.13 -12.82
CA TYR A 66 13.10 4.25 -12.48
C TYR A 66 12.87 3.20 -13.58
N ARG A 67 12.85 1.94 -13.17
CA ARG A 67 12.58 0.79 -14.06
C ARG A 67 11.29 0.12 -13.64
N THR A 68 10.41 -0.17 -14.59
CA THR A 68 9.23 -0.98 -14.35
C THR A 68 9.66 -2.40 -14.03
N ILE A 69 9.31 -2.88 -12.84
CA ILE A 69 9.65 -4.22 -12.34
C ILE A 69 8.45 -5.14 -12.28
N ALA A 70 7.23 -4.58 -12.23
CA ALA A 70 5.99 -5.33 -12.28
C ALA A 70 4.84 -4.47 -12.81
N THR A 71 3.83 -5.15 -13.34
CA THR A 71 2.52 -4.54 -13.66
C THR A 71 1.49 -5.16 -12.72
N ILE A 72 0.74 -4.29 -12.04
CA ILE A 72 -0.35 -4.69 -11.14
C ILE A 72 -1.66 -4.38 -11.85
N ARG A 73 -2.47 -5.40 -12.09
CA ARG A 73 -3.82 -5.24 -12.64
C ARG A 73 -4.84 -5.48 -11.54
N LEU A 74 -5.67 -4.49 -11.29
CA LEU A 74 -6.83 -4.59 -10.42
C LEU A 74 -8.07 -4.70 -11.31
N PRO A 75 -8.68 -5.87 -11.42
CA PRO A 75 -9.91 -6.02 -12.19
C PRO A 75 -11.06 -5.29 -11.47
N ARG A 76 -12.06 -4.91 -12.23
CA ARG A 76 -13.30 -4.37 -11.69
C ARG A 76 -13.84 -5.26 -10.57
N GLN A 77 -14.11 -4.66 -9.42
CA GLN A 77 -14.56 -5.39 -8.23
C GLN A 77 -15.26 -4.45 -7.26
N GLU A 78 -16.01 -5.01 -6.31
CA GLU A 78 -16.45 -4.26 -5.13
C GLU A 78 -15.23 -3.96 -4.26
N ALA A 79 -14.80 -2.69 -4.26
CA ALA A 79 -13.57 -2.29 -3.59
C ALA A 79 -13.75 -2.11 -2.07
N TYR A 80 -14.97 -1.88 -1.60
CA TYR A 80 -15.24 -1.48 -0.23
C TYR A 80 -16.53 -2.12 0.32
N GLY A 81 -16.55 -3.45 0.40
CA GLY A 81 -17.61 -4.20 1.05
C GLY A 81 -17.37 -4.33 2.58
N PRO A 82 -18.42 -4.48 3.40
CA PRO A 82 -18.30 -4.58 4.87
C PRO A 82 -17.37 -5.71 5.34
N GLU A 83 -17.38 -6.84 4.67
CA GLU A 83 -16.53 -7.99 5.02
C GLU A 83 -15.06 -7.71 4.70
N ARG A 84 -14.76 -7.06 3.56
CA ARG A 84 -13.41 -6.65 3.18
C ARG A 84 -12.87 -5.61 4.15
N VAL A 85 -13.67 -4.59 4.50
CA VAL A 85 -13.29 -3.58 5.49
C VAL A 85 -12.92 -4.24 6.80
N ARG A 86 -13.80 -5.09 7.33
CA ARG A 86 -13.51 -5.80 8.58
C ARG A 86 -12.24 -6.64 8.50
N TYR A 87 -12.05 -7.38 7.40
CA TYR A 87 -10.89 -8.24 7.25
C TYR A 87 -9.57 -7.43 7.15
N PHE A 88 -9.52 -6.46 6.26
CA PHE A 88 -8.29 -5.69 6.00
C PHE A 88 -7.97 -4.68 7.10
N ASP A 89 -8.97 -4.03 7.67
CA ASP A 89 -8.76 -2.98 8.66
C ASP A 89 -8.63 -3.55 10.08
N GLU A 90 -9.35 -4.61 10.42
CA GLU A 90 -9.41 -5.10 11.79
C GLU A 90 -8.68 -6.42 12.02
N VAL A 91 -8.80 -7.39 11.11
CA VAL A 91 -8.34 -8.77 11.32
C VAL A 91 -6.92 -8.99 10.82
N MET A 92 -6.62 -8.54 9.60
CA MET A 92 -5.33 -8.77 8.97
C MET A 92 -4.22 -7.91 9.59
N THR A 93 -2.99 -8.45 9.61
CA THR A 93 -1.81 -7.69 10.02
C THR A 93 -0.95 -7.34 8.80
N PHE A 94 -0.59 -6.07 8.65
CA PHE A 94 0.43 -5.67 7.71
C PHE A 94 1.78 -5.58 8.42
N ARG A 95 2.78 -6.32 7.95
CA ARG A 95 4.13 -6.32 8.52
C ARG A 95 5.19 -6.23 7.42
N PRO A 96 6.02 -5.18 7.40
CA PRO A 96 7.13 -5.08 6.43
C PRO A 96 8.13 -6.24 6.52
N ALA A 97 8.15 -6.98 7.63
CA ALA A 97 8.97 -8.18 7.80
C ALA A 97 8.51 -9.38 6.95
N HIS A 98 7.25 -9.38 6.51
CA HIS A 98 6.70 -10.44 5.64
C HIS A 98 7.18 -10.24 4.20
N SER A 99 8.45 -10.47 3.96
CA SER A 99 9.10 -10.34 2.67
C SER A 99 10.00 -11.54 2.39
N LEU A 100 10.30 -11.77 1.12
CA LEU A 100 11.31 -12.76 0.74
C LEU A 100 12.68 -12.31 1.25
N ALA A 101 13.56 -13.28 1.58
CA ALA A 101 14.91 -12.99 2.05
C ALA A 101 15.70 -12.10 1.07
N ALA A 102 15.48 -12.28 -0.24
CA ALA A 102 16.09 -11.44 -1.29
C ALA A 102 15.55 -10.00 -1.31
N HIS A 103 14.37 -9.76 -0.75
CA HIS A 103 13.71 -8.45 -0.71
C HIS A 103 13.59 -7.91 0.72
N ARG A 104 14.45 -8.38 1.62
CA ARG A 104 14.44 -7.93 3.02
C ARG A 104 14.57 -6.41 3.10
N PRO A 105 13.79 -5.76 3.96
CA PRO A 105 13.89 -4.32 4.17
C PRO A 105 15.27 -3.90 4.70
N LEU A 106 15.80 -2.80 4.17
CA LEU A 106 17.07 -2.21 4.56
C LEU A 106 16.88 -0.77 5.03
N GLY A 107 17.86 -0.25 5.77
CA GLY A 107 17.88 1.14 6.22
C GLY A 107 17.24 1.36 7.59
N SER A 108 17.55 2.53 8.18
CA SER A 108 17.11 2.91 9.53
C SER A 108 15.61 3.00 9.68
N VAL A 109 14.94 3.62 8.70
CA VAL A 109 13.46 3.76 8.67
C VAL A 109 12.79 2.39 8.63
N MET A 110 13.29 1.47 7.80
CA MET A 110 12.71 0.14 7.71
C MET A 110 12.94 -0.68 8.97
N ARG A 111 14.11 -0.57 9.63
CA ARG A 111 14.34 -1.22 10.94
C ARG A 111 13.35 -0.74 12.00
N ALA A 112 13.08 0.57 12.06
CA ALA A 112 12.06 1.12 12.96
C ALA A 112 10.67 0.57 12.63
N ARG A 113 10.29 0.55 11.36
CA ARG A 113 8.99 0.02 10.90
C ARG A 113 8.78 -1.45 11.27
N LEU A 114 9.81 -2.28 11.20
CA LEU A 114 9.70 -3.70 11.60
C LEU A 114 9.19 -3.87 13.04
N GLN A 115 9.61 -3.00 13.94
CA GLN A 115 9.20 -3.03 15.35
C GLN A 115 7.86 -2.33 15.58
N VAL A 116 7.68 -1.13 15.03
CA VAL A 116 6.49 -0.30 15.23
C VAL A 116 5.24 -0.97 14.68
N TYR A 117 5.29 -1.50 13.47
CA TYR A 117 4.13 -2.17 12.86
C TYR A 117 3.67 -3.39 13.66
N LYS A 118 4.63 -4.18 14.19
CA LYS A 118 4.29 -5.30 15.06
C LYS A 118 3.63 -4.82 16.35
N ALA A 119 4.23 -3.87 17.05
CA ALA A 119 3.75 -3.38 18.33
C ALA A 119 2.35 -2.75 18.22
N LEU A 120 2.13 -1.91 17.19
CA LEU A 120 0.84 -1.26 16.97
C LEU A 120 -0.24 -2.26 16.52
N SER A 121 0.12 -3.26 15.71
CA SER A 121 -0.82 -4.31 15.34
C SER A 121 -1.25 -5.13 16.56
N ASP A 122 -0.29 -5.57 17.38
CA ASP A 122 -0.58 -6.33 18.60
C ASP A 122 -1.42 -5.51 19.59
N PHE A 123 -1.13 -4.20 19.72
CA PHE A 123 -1.91 -3.28 20.52
C PHE A 123 -3.36 -3.18 20.01
N ARG A 124 -3.56 -2.87 18.72
CA ARG A 124 -4.89 -2.73 18.12
C ARG A 124 -5.75 -3.99 18.31
N HIS A 125 -5.19 -5.17 18.01
CA HIS A 125 -5.92 -6.42 18.16
C HIS A 125 -6.34 -6.69 19.62
N ARG A 126 -5.44 -6.39 20.57
CA ARG A 126 -5.75 -6.53 22.00
C ARG A 126 -6.85 -5.57 22.45
N GLU A 127 -6.73 -4.27 22.11
CA GLU A 127 -7.71 -3.25 22.53
C GLU A 127 -9.10 -3.50 21.91
N ASN A 128 -9.15 -3.95 20.66
CA ASN A 128 -10.40 -4.24 19.96
C ASN A 128 -10.96 -5.65 20.28
N GLY A 129 -10.23 -6.49 21.01
CA GLY A 129 -10.65 -7.86 21.30
C GLY A 129 -10.77 -8.76 20.07
N ILE A 130 -10.05 -8.44 18.99
CA ILE A 130 -10.11 -9.15 17.71
C ILE A 130 -8.82 -9.94 17.53
N ALA A 131 -8.92 -11.25 17.26
CA ALA A 131 -7.77 -12.07 16.97
C ALA A 131 -7.21 -11.76 15.57
N ALA A 132 -5.89 -11.61 15.47
CA ALA A 132 -5.22 -11.46 14.18
C ALA A 132 -5.31 -12.76 13.36
N ALA A 133 -5.65 -12.63 12.07
CA ALA A 133 -5.61 -13.72 11.12
C ALA A 133 -5.04 -13.21 9.79
N ASN A 134 -3.97 -13.86 9.33
CA ASN A 134 -3.36 -13.55 8.05
C ASN A 134 -3.70 -14.64 7.04
N PRO A 135 -3.96 -14.30 5.77
CA PRO A 135 -4.27 -15.30 4.76
C PRO A 135 -3.05 -16.16 4.46
N ALA A 136 -3.24 -17.45 4.31
CA ALA A 136 -2.25 -18.38 3.78
C ALA A 136 -2.39 -18.55 2.27
N ARG A 137 -3.59 -18.30 1.74
CA ARG A 137 -3.97 -18.43 0.33
C ARG A 137 -4.90 -17.29 -0.05
N ILE A 138 -5.04 -17.07 -1.36
CA ILE A 138 -5.95 -16.02 -1.87
C ILE A 138 -7.42 -16.29 -1.51
N GLU A 139 -7.80 -17.55 -1.40
CA GLU A 139 -9.16 -17.98 -1.05
C GLU A 139 -9.53 -17.65 0.40
N ASP A 140 -8.54 -17.38 1.25
CA ASP A 140 -8.76 -16.98 2.63
C ASP A 140 -9.18 -15.48 2.75
N VAL A 141 -9.04 -14.73 1.66
CA VAL A 141 -9.40 -13.31 1.58
C VAL A 141 -10.86 -13.18 1.15
N PRO A 142 -11.69 -12.37 1.83
CA PRO A 142 -13.09 -12.15 1.44
C PRO A 142 -13.23 -11.65 0.01
N ALA A 143 -14.19 -12.24 -0.71
CA ALA A 143 -14.48 -11.91 -2.10
C ALA A 143 -15.12 -10.52 -2.28
#